data_88c2fe6c52d75c57b1c086a1626546f6
#
_entry.id   88c2fe6c52d75c57b1c086a1626546f6
#
_cell.length_a   1.000
_cell.length_b   1.000
_cell.length_c   1.000
_cell.angle_alpha   90.00
_cell.angle_beta   90.00
_cell.angle_gamma   90.00
#
_symmetry.space_group_name_H-M   'P 1'
#
loop_
_entity.id
_entity.type
_entity.pdbx_description
1 polymer ?
#
loop_
_entity_poly.entity_id
_entity_poly.type
_entity_poly.pdbx_seq_one_letter_code
_entity_poly.pdbx_strand_id
1 'polypeptide(L)'
;MGKYNLFVYGSLRDGFYNYDKYLKGKVISNTPAILGGKKLYHMPYKGYPAILEGQDVVFGEIIEVEDYDNTVKAIDEMENFISEENPNNEHHKTLLKVQHLNEDKQELCYVYFYNKDNDEKFDTEAVYIPNGD
;
A
#
# COMPACT_ATOMS: atom_id res chain seq x y z
N MET A 1 -15.81 -9.70 -12.24
CA MET A 1 -14.39 -9.47 -12.00
C MET A 1 -14.22 -8.26 -11.14
N GLY A 2 -13.64 -8.43 -10.02
CA GLY A 2 -13.58 -7.37 -9.04
C GLY A 2 -12.58 -6.29 -9.39
N LYS A 3 -13.10 -5.09 -9.64
CA LYS A 3 -12.27 -3.90 -9.69
C LYS A 3 -12.31 -3.27 -8.31
N TYR A 4 -11.57 -3.88 -7.38
CA TYR A 4 -11.54 -3.42 -6.01
C TYR A 4 -10.74 -2.13 -5.89
N ASN A 5 -11.13 -1.29 -4.94
CA ASN A 5 -10.36 -0.09 -4.62
C ASN A 5 -9.01 -0.48 -4.02
N LEU A 6 -8.13 0.51 -3.90
CA LEU A 6 -6.79 0.32 -3.38
C LEU A 6 -6.69 0.96 -2.00
N PHE A 7 -6.03 0.28 -1.07
CA PHE A 7 -5.58 0.90 0.18
C PHE A 7 -4.14 1.34 -0.03
N VAL A 8 -3.87 2.63 0.13
CA VAL A 8 -2.54 3.19 -0.08
C VAL A 8 -2.01 3.80 1.21
N TYR A 9 -0.70 3.73 1.36
CA TYR A 9 0.04 4.29 2.48
C TYR A 9 1.35 4.86 1.95
N GLY A 10 2.07 5.61 2.77
CA GLY A 10 3.33 6.20 2.33
C GLY A 10 3.14 7.17 1.18
N SER A 11 4.00 7.08 0.18
CA SER A 11 4.09 8.07 -0.90
C SER A 11 2.92 8.06 -1.89
N LEU A 12 2.03 7.08 -1.83
CA LEU A 12 0.81 7.06 -2.64
C LEU A 12 -0.36 7.79 -1.99
N ARG A 13 -0.23 8.25 -0.75
CA ARG A 13 -1.27 9.05 -0.10
C ARG A 13 -1.31 10.47 -0.67
N ASP A 14 -2.50 11.08 -0.67
CA ASP A 14 -2.68 12.46 -1.13
C ASP A 14 -1.69 13.40 -0.44
N GLY A 15 -1.03 14.24 -1.23
CA GLY A 15 -0.01 15.15 -0.76
C GLY A 15 1.40 14.59 -0.74
N PHE A 16 1.59 13.31 -1.09
CA PHE A 16 2.91 12.69 -1.14
C PHE A 16 3.38 12.51 -2.58
N TYR A 17 4.68 12.24 -2.73
CA TYR A 17 5.36 12.27 -4.03
C TYR A 17 4.73 11.36 -5.09
N ASN A 18 4.50 10.09 -4.76
CA ASN A 18 3.98 9.15 -5.74
C ASN A 18 2.50 9.38 -6.03
N TYR A 19 1.75 9.99 -5.11
CA TYR A 19 0.39 10.43 -5.41
C TYR A 19 0.39 11.42 -6.57
N ASP A 20 1.22 12.44 -6.51
CA ASP A 20 1.30 13.44 -7.57
C ASP A 20 1.72 12.84 -8.90
N LYS A 21 2.63 11.88 -8.87
CA LYS A 21 3.17 11.28 -10.09
C LYS A 21 2.19 10.30 -10.76
N TYR A 22 1.51 9.46 -9.98
CA TYR A 22 0.74 8.35 -10.52
C TYR A 22 -0.77 8.51 -10.38
N LEU A 23 -1.24 9.27 -9.40
CA LEU A 23 -2.65 9.31 -9.02
C LEU A 23 -3.33 10.66 -9.21
N LYS A 24 -2.56 11.74 -9.18
CA LYS A 24 -3.16 13.08 -9.30
C LYS A 24 -3.95 13.22 -10.59
N GLY A 25 -5.23 13.61 -10.45
CA GLY A 25 -6.15 13.71 -11.57
C GLY A 25 -6.79 12.40 -11.99
N LYS A 26 -6.44 11.29 -11.33
CA LYS A 26 -6.99 9.95 -11.60
C LYS A 26 -7.79 9.38 -10.45
N VAL A 27 -7.82 10.02 -9.30
CA VAL A 27 -8.54 9.55 -8.12
C VAL A 27 -9.95 10.12 -8.14
N ILE A 28 -10.94 9.23 -8.10
CA ILE A 28 -12.36 9.59 -8.05
C ILE A 28 -12.74 9.92 -6.60
N SER A 29 -12.30 9.11 -5.66
CA SER A 29 -12.57 9.32 -4.25
C SER A 29 -11.39 8.88 -3.41
N ASN A 30 -11.28 9.45 -2.22
CA ASN A 30 -10.17 9.25 -1.29
C ASN A 30 -10.75 9.26 0.12
N THR A 31 -10.66 8.16 0.83
CA THR A 31 -11.28 7.98 2.14
C THR A 31 -10.23 7.55 3.16
N PRO A 32 -10.09 8.26 4.29
CA PRO A 32 -9.19 7.83 5.35
C PRO A 32 -9.56 6.44 5.87
N ALA A 33 -8.55 5.60 6.09
CA ALA A 33 -8.78 4.22 6.49
C ALA A 33 -7.63 3.66 7.30
N ILE A 34 -7.88 2.54 7.96
CA ILE A 34 -6.87 1.81 8.71
C ILE A 34 -6.87 0.35 8.31
N LEU A 35 -5.69 -0.26 8.36
CA LEU A 35 -5.50 -1.69 8.12
C LEU A 35 -4.93 -2.32 9.37
N GLY A 36 -5.68 -3.20 10.00
CA GLY A 36 -5.27 -3.89 11.21
C GLY A 36 -4.46 -5.14 10.94
N GLY A 37 -3.75 -5.62 11.96
CA GLY A 37 -2.97 -6.85 11.89
C GLY A 37 -1.69 -6.73 11.08
N LYS A 38 -1.12 -5.56 10.99
CA LYS A 38 0.07 -5.26 10.18
C LYS A 38 1.06 -4.43 10.99
N LYS A 39 2.28 -4.33 10.48
CA LYS A 39 3.34 -3.45 11.01
C LYS A 39 3.87 -2.58 9.89
N LEU A 40 4.18 -1.34 10.23
CA LEU A 40 4.77 -0.38 9.30
C LEU A 40 6.25 -0.17 9.64
N TYR A 41 7.08 -0.19 8.61
CA TYR A 41 8.52 0.08 8.71
C TYR A 41 8.88 1.22 7.75
N HIS A 42 9.85 2.02 8.15
CA HIS A 42 10.52 2.97 7.26
C HIS A 42 11.82 2.35 6.76
N MET A 43 12.08 2.47 5.46
CA MET A 43 13.32 1.97 4.84
C MET A 43 14.12 3.17 4.33
N PRO A 44 15.03 3.75 5.17
CA PRO A 44 15.79 4.95 4.76
C PRO A 44 16.62 4.73 3.49
N TYR A 45 17.15 3.52 3.34
CA TYR A 45 17.97 3.15 2.18
C TYR A 45 17.18 3.04 0.88
N LYS A 46 15.85 3.00 0.95
CA LYS A 46 14.97 2.97 -0.22
C LYS A 46 14.12 4.23 -0.35
N GLY A 47 13.91 4.96 0.75
CA GLY A 47 13.14 6.19 0.75
C GLY A 47 11.62 6.00 0.77
N TYR A 48 11.13 4.79 1.08
CA TYR A 48 9.70 4.53 1.21
C TYR A 48 9.42 3.49 2.29
N PRO A 49 8.16 3.39 2.77
CA PRO A 49 7.81 2.46 3.84
C PRO A 49 7.50 1.05 3.34
N ALA A 50 7.43 0.12 4.29
CA ALA A 50 7.04 -1.26 4.06
C ALA A 50 5.96 -1.68 5.04
N ILE A 51 4.97 -2.45 4.57
CA ILE A 51 3.98 -3.12 5.42
C ILE A 51 4.34 -4.60 5.48
N LEU A 52 4.33 -5.14 6.69
CA LEU A 52 4.51 -6.57 6.94
C LEU A 52 3.44 -7.05 7.93
N GLU A 53 3.35 -8.37 8.10
CA GLU A 53 2.47 -8.97 9.10
C GLU A 53 2.85 -8.53 10.50
N GLY A 54 1.86 -8.26 11.36
CA GLY A 54 2.09 -7.84 12.72
C GLY A 54 0.79 -7.73 13.49
N GLN A 55 0.79 -6.94 14.57
CA GLN A 55 -0.37 -6.78 15.44
C GLN A 55 -0.78 -5.31 15.63
N ASP A 56 -0.22 -4.43 14.81
CA ASP A 56 -0.52 -3.01 14.88
C ASP A 56 -1.58 -2.63 13.85
N VAL A 57 -1.86 -1.33 13.74
CA VAL A 57 -2.65 -0.79 12.65
C VAL A 57 -1.78 0.12 11.80
N VAL A 58 -2.10 0.18 10.51
CA VAL A 58 -1.44 1.09 9.57
C VAL A 58 -2.48 2.08 9.05
N PHE A 59 -2.15 3.37 9.12
CA PHE A 59 -3.01 4.44 8.62
C PHE A 59 -2.75 4.69 7.15
N GLY A 60 -3.80 4.88 6.39
CA GLY A 60 -3.72 5.14 4.97
C GLY A 60 -5.03 5.66 4.43
N GLU A 61 -5.26 5.40 3.15
CA GLU A 61 -6.44 5.88 2.43
C GLU A 61 -6.94 4.81 1.47
N ILE A 62 -8.27 4.70 1.37
CA ILE A 62 -8.89 3.91 0.32
C ILE A 62 -9.13 4.84 -0.86
N ILE A 63 -8.61 4.49 -2.03
CA ILE A 63 -8.78 5.29 -3.24
C ILE A 63 -9.55 4.50 -4.30
N GLU A 64 -10.45 5.22 -4.98
CA GLU A 64 -11.11 4.76 -6.19
C GLU A 64 -10.50 5.52 -7.36
N VAL A 65 -10.09 4.82 -8.42
CA VAL A 65 -9.33 5.43 -9.52
C VAL A 65 -10.09 5.35 -10.83
N GLU A 66 -9.90 6.38 -11.68
CA GLU A 66 -10.35 6.41 -13.06
C GLU A 66 -9.43 5.54 -13.92
N ASP A 67 -9.94 5.11 -15.08
CA ASP A 67 -9.17 4.30 -16.03
C ASP A 67 -8.47 3.15 -15.29
N TYR A 68 -9.26 2.38 -14.57
CA TYR A 68 -8.80 1.44 -13.55
C TYR A 68 -7.66 0.54 -14.05
N ASP A 69 -7.85 -0.12 -15.20
CA ASP A 69 -6.88 -1.11 -15.66
C ASP A 69 -5.53 -0.47 -15.96
N ASN A 70 -5.50 0.68 -16.60
CA ASN A 70 -4.25 1.37 -16.91
C ASN A 70 -3.63 2.01 -15.67
N THR A 71 -4.44 2.59 -14.79
CA THR A 71 -3.94 3.22 -13.56
C THR A 71 -3.35 2.16 -12.62
N VAL A 72 -4.05 1.06 -12.41
CA VAL A 72 -3.56 -0.02 -11.54
C VAL A 72 -2.32 -0.67 -12.14
N LYS A 73 -2.27 -0.85 -13.46
CA LYS A 73 -1.07 -1.38 -14.12
C LYS A 73 0.16 -0.50 -13.86
N ALA A 74 0.00 0.82 -13.93
CA ALA A 74 1.10 1.75 -13.64
C ALA A 74 1.55 1.64 -12.18
N ILE A 75 0.62 1.49 -11.24
CA ILE A 75 0.94 1.29 -9.83
C ILE A 75 1.63 -0.04 -9.61
N ASP A 76 1.15 -1.12 -10.23
CA ASP A 76 1.78 -2.45 -10.15
C ASP A 76 3.24 -2.37 -10.63
N GLU A 77 3.50 -1.65 -11.72
CA GLU A 77 4.86 -1.47 -12.23
C GLU A 77 5.72 -0.67 -11.26
N MET A 78 5.18 0.39 -10.67
CA MET A 78 5.90 1.21 -9.69
C MET A 78 6.23 0.41 -8.44
N GLU A 79 5.33 -0.48 -8.00
CA GLU A 79 5.54 -1.35 -6.85
C GLU A 79 6.38 -2.58 -7.18
N ASN A 80 6.77 -2.74 -8.43
CA ASN A 80 7.48 -3.93 -8.92
C ASN A 80 6.74 -5.22 -8.56
N PHE A 81 5.43 -5.20 -8.76
CA PHE A 81 4.59 -6.38 -8.68
C PHE A 81 4.52 -7.02 -10.06
N ILE A 82 5.07 -8.23 -10.19
CA ILE A 82 5.20 -8.94 -11.49
C ILE A 82 3.97 -9.82 -11.71
N SER A 83 3.71 -10.71 -10.75
CA SER A 83 2.58 -11.63 -10.80
C SER A 83 2.34 -12.21 -9.41
N GLU A 84 1.20 -12.84 -9.22
CA GLU A 84 0.83 -13.43 -7.93
C GLU A 84 1.86 -14.47 -7.50
N GLU A 85 2.31 -14.35 -6.24
CA GLU A 85 3.29 -15.26 -5.61
C GLU A 85 4.64 -15.34 -6.31
N ASN A 86 4.96 -14.38 -7.17
CA ASN A 86 6.25 -14.36 -7.86
C ASN A 86 7.36 -13.98 -6.85
N PRO A 87 8.39 -14.84 -6.67
CA PRO A 87 9.44 -14.54 -5.69
C PRO A 87 10.31 -13.32 -6.05
N ASN A 88 10.24 -12.84 -7.29
CA ASN A 88 10.98 -11.66 -7.72
C ASN A 88 10.21 -10.36 -7.52
N ASN A 89 8.98 -10.41 -6.99
CA ASN A 89 8.24 -9.19 -6.66
C ASN A 89 8.97 -8.40 -5.58
N GLU A 90 9.07 -7.08 -5.76
CA GLU A 90 9.46 -6.20 -4.66
C GLU A 90 8.30 -6.05 -3.67
N HIS A 91 7.08 -5.92 -4.20
CA HIS A 91 5.86 -5.92 -3.40
C HIS A 91 4.92 -7.01 -3.89
N HIS A 92 4.27 -7.68 -2.96
CA HIS A 92 3.14 -8.56 -3.24
C HIS A 92 1.84 -7.77 -3.15
N LYS A 93 0.80 -8.25 -3.82
CA LYS A 93 -0.51 -7.60 -3.87
C LYS A 93 -1.55 -8.57 -3.35
N THR A 94 -2.31 -8.17 -2.33
CA THR A 94 -3.26 -9.02 -1.65
C THR A 94 -4.57 -8.28 -1.40
N LEU A 95 -5.69 -9.00 -1.48
CA LEU A 95 -7.02 -8.45 -1.20
C LEU A 95 -7.34 -8.63 0.28
N LEU A 96 -7.57 -7.53 0.99
CA LEU A 96 -7.82 -7.53 2.44
C LEU A 96 -8.99 -6.63 2.81
N LYS A 97 -9.61 -6.90 3.96
CA LYS A 97 -10.61 -6.01 4.55
C LYS A 97 -9.93 -4.82 5.20
N VAL A 98 -10.36 -3.63 4.81
CA VAL A 98 -9.84 -2.36 5.30
C VAL A 98 -10.96 -1.61 5.99
N GLN A 99 -10.69 -1.03 7.15
CA GLN A 99 -11.67 -0.29 7.96
C GLN A 99 -11.66 1.19 7.59
N HIS A 100 -12.83 1.73 7.27
CA HIS A 100 -12.98 3.19 7.12
C HIS A 100 -12.76 3.85 8.46
N LEU A 101 -11.98 4.94 8.49
CA LEU A 101 -11.60 5.58 9.74
C LEU A 101 -12.77 6.31 10.42
N ASN A 102 -13.62 6.96 9.61
CA ASN A 102 -14.70 7.81 10.12
C ASN A 102 -16.09 7.18 10.05
N GLU A 103 -16.16 5.91 9.66
CA GLU A 103 -17.42 5.19 9.53
C GLU A 103 -17.25 3.76 10.04
N ASP A 104 -18.34 3.18 10.53
CA ASP A 104 -18.37 1.77 10.89
C ASP A 104 -18.61 0.93 9.63
N LYS A 105 -17.60 0.90 8.77
CA LYS A 105 -17.67 0.25 7.47
C LYS A 105 -16.32 -0.37 7.12
N GLN A 106 -16.36 -1.59 6.59
CA GLN A 106 -15.19 -2.28 6.05
C GLN A 106 -15.38 -2.52 4.57
N GLU A 107 -14.29 -2.56 3.83
CA GLU A 107 -14.34 -2.87 2.41
C GLU A 107 -13.10 -3.66 2.00
N LEU A 108 -13.27 -4.56 1.03
CA LEU A 108 -12.13 -5.29 0.46
C LEU A 108 -11.35 -4.38 -0.48
N CYS A 109 -10.06 -4.27 -0.25
CA CYS A 109 -9.16 -3.46 -1.07
C CYS A 109 -7.90 -4.24 -1.37
N TYR A 110 -7.27 -3.91 -2.51
CA TYR A 110 -5.92 -4.40 -2.77
C TYR A 110 -4.92 -3.62 -1.95
N VAL A 111 -3.96 -4.35 -1.36
CA VAL A 111 -2.89 -3.79 -0.55
C VAL A 111 -1.56 -4.35 -1.05
N TYR A 112 -0.56 -3.48 -1.18
CA TYR A 112 0.78 -3.89 -1.57
C TYR A 112 1.62 -4.12 -0.32
N PHE A 113 2.20 -5.32 -0.22
CA PHE A 113 3.09 -5.72 0.90
C PHE A 113 4.52 -5.81 0.42
N TYR A 114 5.45 -5.41 1.27
CA TYR A 114 6.87 -5.54 0.95
C TYR A 114 7.31 -7.00 1.01
N ASN A 115 8.08 -7.42 0.02
CA ASN A 115 8.69 -8.76 0.00
C ASN A 115 10.10 -8.69 0.61
N LYS A 116 10.18 -8.72 1.94
CA LYS A 116 11.45 -8.58 2.64
C LYS A 116 12.42 -9.73 2.36
N ASP A 117 11.94 -10.86 1.87
CA ASP A 117 12.79 -12.01 1.55
C ASP A 117 13.75 -11.71 0.41
N ASN A 118 13.48 -10.69 -0.39
CA ASN A 118 14.38 -10.22 -1.44
C ASN A 118 15.27 -9.06 -1.00
N ASP A 119 15.31 -8.73 0.29
CA ASP A 119 16.02 -7.56 0.79
C ASP A 119 16.92 -7.92 1.96
N GLU A 120 18.21 -8.07 1.68
CA GLU A 120 19.20 -8.43 2.70
C GLU A 120 19.39 -7.35 3.76
N LYS A 121 19.05 -6.10 3.44
CA LYS A 121 19.23 -4.97 4.36
C LYS A 121 18.06 -4.75 5.29
N PHE A 122 16.93 -5.41 5.05
CA PHE A 122 15.70 -5.11 5.80
C PHE A 122 15.89 -5.30 7.31
N ASP A 123 16.41 -6.44 7.71
CA ASP A 123 16.52 -6.77 9.14
C ASP A 123 17.48 -5.85 9.90
N THR A 124 18.43 -5.22 9.20
CA THR A 124 19.45 -4.38 9.84
C THR A 124 19.18 -2.89 9.68
N GLU A 125 18.47 -2.45 8.63
CA GLU A 125 18.34 -1.03 8.29
C GLU A 125 16.91 -0.50 8.30
N ALA A 126 15.90 -1.36 8.25
CA ALA A 126 14.50 -0.91 8.33
C ALA A 126 14.17 -0.47 9.76
N VAL A 127 13.38 0.59 9.88
CA VAL A 127 13.01 1.19 11.17
C VAL A 127 11.53 0.96 11.43
N TYR A 128 11.21 0.29 12.52
CA TYR A 128 9.83 0.03 12.92
C TYR A 128 9.11 1.32 13.32
N ILE A 129 7.88 1.50 12.83
CA ILE A 129 7.04 2.65 13.12
C ILE A 129 5.85 2.17 13.97
N PRO A 130 5.94 2.25 15.31
CA PRO A 130 4.92 1.64 16.17
C PRO A 130 3.55 2.31 16.11
N ASN A 131 3.47 3.59 15.71
CA ASN A 131 2.18 4.28 15.62
C ASN A 131 1.48 4.09 14.27
N GLY A 132 2.08 3.37 13.34
CA GLY A 132 1.45 3.03 12.05
C GLY A 132 1.32 4.17 11.05
N ASP A 133 2.02 5.24 11.26
CA ASP A 133 1.87 6.42 10.38
C ASP A 133 3.20 7.09 10.07
#